data_789e9570118abddd74d80d7777799ae2
#
_entry.id   789e9570118abddd74d80d7777799ae2
#
_cell.length_a   1.000
_cell.length_b   1.000
_cell.length_c   1.000
_cell.angle_alpha   90.00
_cell.angle_beta   90.00
_cell.angle_gamma   90.00
#
_symmetry.space_group_name_H-M   'P 1'
#
loop_
_entity.id
_entity.type
_entity.pdbx_description
1 polymer ?
#
loop_
_entity_poly.entity_id
_entity_poly.type
_entity_poly.pdbx_seq_one_letter_code
_entity_poly.pdbx_strand_id
1 'polypeptide(L)'
;EMLRSLVGSEMCIRDRPITTAFVAMGLMGIIDTMIVGNYNTDQLAYIGLANSIFVVLFTIPIGLLQGVLIKSSQKFGAHKFQSTGKIYNEGRKYSFILAIVFTLLGIQGETILRLLGQDDDMVKHGGEVLRVFVFSIPFILMYVNANFFLQSIRRPYVGMYGIIAANILNIIVNPVLVYGKFGFPELGAVGSATSTLIVRIFLAVYILAYIRRMKKNPKLNKRFGLDRSYSTWWNDSRRTRKIGYGIAIMTIATNGSFSIVSTFAGWMGQHTMATFVIMINVSTLLFMICFSISQATSIVVANAYGRGDRKGILMATNAGYVISLTTIITLITILYSCLLYTSDAA
;
A
#
# COMPACT_ATOMS: atom_id res chain seq x y z
N GLU A 1 7.19 28.90 19.96
CA GLU A 1 7.70 27.66 20.57
C GLU A 1 6.59 26.65 20.89
N MET A 2 5.49 27.04 21.54
CA MET A 2 4.36 26.16 21.88
C MET A 2 3.69 25.54 20.64
N LEU A 3 3.51 26.28 19.53
CA LEU A 3 3.02 25.77 18.24
C LEU A 3 4.02 24.82 17.55
N ARG A 4 5.33 25.05 17.70
CA ARG A 4 6.37 24.12 17.19
C ARG A 4 6.35 22.78 17.93
N SER A 5 6.17 22.81 19.25
CA SER A 5 6.09 21.61 20.06
C SER A 5 4.79 20.82 19.79
N LEU A 6 3.66 21.51 19.58
CA LEU A 6 2.38 20.89 19.26
C LEU A 6 2.38 20.25 17.85
N VAL A 7 2.93 20.91 16.84
CA VAL A 7 3.03 20.34 15.48
C VAL A 7 4.02 19.17 15.48
N GLY A 8 5.15 19.27 16.20
CA GLY A 8 6.10 18.18 16.34
C GLY A 8 5.50 16.98 17.08
N SER A 9 4.79 17.20 18.19
CA SER A 9 4.13 16.12 18.94
C SER A 9 2.96 15.49 18.18
N GLU A 10 2.11 16.28 17.50
CA GLU A 10 1.04 15.74 16.64
C GLU A 10 1.60 14.93 15.48
N MET A 11 2.74 15.31 14.93
CA MET A 11 3.41 14.60 13.86
C MET A 11 3.98 13.28 14.39
N CYS A 12 4.74 13.26 15.49
CA CYS A 12 5.28 12.05 16.11
C CYS A 12 4.19 11.03 16.52
N ILE A 13 3.05 11.49 17.07
CA ILE A 13 1.95 10.61 17.47
C ILE A 13 1.28 9.94 16.26
N ARG A 14 1.29 10.58 15.09
CA ARG A 14 0.70 10.04 13.86
C ARG A 14 1.68 9.22 13.05
N ASP A 15 2.96 9.60 13.05
CA ASP A 15 4.01 8.90 12.31
C ASP A 15 4.17 7.47 12.80
N ARG A 16 4.22 7.25 14.11
CA ARG A 16 4.44 5.92 14.68
C ARG A 16 3.49 4.84 14.13
N PRO A 17 2.14 4.96 14.20
CA PRO A 17 1.26 3.92 13.70
C PRO A 17 1.27 3.80 12.16
N ILE A 18 1.49 4.90 11.45
CA ILE A 18 1.56 4.89 9.98
C ILE A 18 2.86 4.21 9.55
N THR A 19 4.00 4.61 10.13
CA THR A 19 5.31 4.01 9.84
C THR A 19 5.35 2.53 10.20
N THR A 20 4.84 2.15 11.38
CA THR A 20 4.74 0.74 11.77
C THR A 20 3.91 -0.06 10.76
N ALA A 21 2.79 0.49 10.27
CA ALA A 21 1.97 -0.18 9.27
C ALA A 21 2.72 -0.37 7.94
N PHE A 22 3.44 0.65 7.45
CA PHE A 22 4.18 0.55 6.19
C PHE A 22 5.41 -0.36 6.30
N VAL A 23 6.15 -0.31 7.41
CA VAL A 23 7.25 -1.25 7.68
C VAL A 23 6.73 -2.68 7.75
N ALA A 24 5.62 -2.92 8.44
CA ALA A 24 4.99 -4.23 8.49
C ALA A 24 4.54 -4.73 7.11
N MET A 25 4.05 -3.84 6.23
CA MET A 25 3.75 -4.20 4.83
C MET A 25 5.02 -4.59 4.05
N GLY A 26 6.13 -3.86 4.24
CA GLY A 26 7.41 -4.19 3.62
C GLY A 26 7.96 -5.54 4.10
N LEU A 27 7.88 -5.79 5.42
CA LEU A 27 8.30 -7.06 6.02
C LEU A 27 7.50 -8.26 5.47
N MET A 28 6.21 -8.09 5.21
CA MET A 28 5.39 -9.13 4.58
C MET A 28 5.96 -9.55 3.23
N GLY A 29 6.38 -8.61 2.37
CA GLY A 29 7.00 -8.93 1.08
C GLY A 29 8.33 -9.68 1.22
N ILE A 30 9.14 -9.33 2.22
CA ILE A 30 10.40 -10.04 2.52
C ILE A 30 10.11 -11.47 2.99
N ILE A 31 9.16 -11.65 3.88
CA ILE A 31 8.77 -12.97 4.40
C ILE A 31 8.26 -13.85 3.25
N ASP A 32 7.40 -13.32 2.38
CA ASP A 32 6.90 -14.02 1.19
C ASP A 32 8.06 -14.47 0.28
N THR A 33 9.03 -13.56 0.03
CA THR A 33 10.22 -13.84 -0.78
C THR A 33 11.11 -14.91 -0.15
N MET A 34 11.32 -14.87 1.18
CA MET A 34 12.12 -15.87 1.89
C MET A 34 11.46 -17.25 1.86
N ILE A 35 10.15 -17.33 2.06
CA ILE A 35 9.42 -18.61 2.06
C ILE A 35 9.47 -19.26 0.68
N VAL A 36 9.20 -18.48 -0.39
CA VAL A 36 9.23 -19.01 -1.77
C VAL A 36 10.66 -19.27 -2.24
N GLY A 37 11.63 -18.41 -1.89
CA GLY A 37 13.04 -18.59 -2.26
C GLY A 37 13.66 -19.83 -1.64
N ASN A 38 13.28 -20.19 -0.40
CA ASN A 38 13.70 -21.44 0.24
C ASN A 38 13.02 -22.68 -0.35
N TYR A 39 11.90 -22.52 -1.05
CA TYR A 39 11.22 -23.62 -1.72
C TYR A 39 11.87 -23.94 -3.07
N ASN A 40 11.98 -22.97 -3.98
CA ASN A 40 12.60 -23.11 -5.30
C ASN A 40 12.91 -21.74 -5.92
N THR A 41 14.07 -21.60 -6.56
CA THR A 41 14.51 -20.37 -7.22
C THR A 41 13.64 -19.98 -8.41
N ASP A 42 13.16 -20.98 -9.19
CA ASP A 42 12.29 -20.72 -10.35
C ASP A 42 10.94 -20.15 -9.90
N GLN A 43 10.39 -20.69 -8.81
CA GLN A 43 9.16 -20.19 -8.20
C GLN A 43 9.31 -18.75 -7.69
N LEU A 44 10.50 -18.39 -7.20
CA LEU A 44 10.83 -17.02 -6.82
C LEU A 44 10.84 -16.08 -8.04
N ALA A 45 11.35 -16.53 -9.19
CA ALA A 45 11.34 -15.78 -10.41
C ALA A 45 9.90 -15.54 -10.93
N TYR A 46 9.05 -16.58 -10.89
CA TYR A 46 7.64 -16.46 -11.30
C TYR A 46 6.86 -15.46 -10.45
N ILE A 47 7.01 -15.52 -9.11
CA ILE A 47 6.34 -14.56 -8.22
C ILE A 47 6.88 -13.14 -8.40
N GLY A 48 8.18 -12.99 -8.64
CA GLY A 48 8.84 -11.71 -8.89
C GLY A 48 8.32 -11.04 -10.15
N LEU A 49 8.24 -11.78 -11.27
CA LEU A 49 7.71 -11.28 -12.52
C LEU A 49 6.22 -10.91 -12.39
N ALA A 50 5.41 -11.79 -11.82
CA ALA A 50 3.99 -11.54 -11.58
C ALA A 50 3.78 -10.30 -10.69
N ASN A 51 4.57 -10.15 -9.61
CA ASN A 51 4.49 -9.03 -8.71
C ASN A 51 4.88 -7.70 -9.39
N SER A 52 5.82 -7.69 -10.32
CA SER A 52 6.24 -6.47 -11.03
C SER A 52 5.10 -5.85 -11.83
N ILE A 53 4.29 -6.66 -12.50
CA ILE A 53 3.11 -6.21 -13.23
C ILE A 53 1.98 -5.87 -12.25
N PHE A 54 1.77 -6.73 -11.25
CA PHE A 54 0.74 -6.52 -10.24
C PHE A 54 0.93 -5.20 -9.49
N VAL A 55 2.16 -4.81 -9.13
CA VAL A 55 2.46 -3.55 -8.45
C VAL A 55 1.97 -2.35 -9.27
N VAL A 56 2.14 -2.33 -10.57
CA VAL A 56 1.61 -1.25 -11.44
C VAL A 56 0.09 -1.24 -11.40
N LEU A 57 -0.53 -2.41 -11.63
CA LEU A 57 -1.99 -2.55 -11.67
C LEU A 57 -2.68 -2.15 -10.36
N PHE A 58 -2.02 -2.35 -9.22
CA PHE A 58 -2.61 -2.10 -7.91
C PHE A 58 -2.25 -0.71 -7.35
N THR A 59 -1.07 -0.16 -7.65
CA THR A 59 -0.65 1.15 -7.12
C THR A 59 -1.31 2.33 -7.84
N ILE A 60 -1.65 2.19 -9.11
CA ILE A 60 -2.40 3.22 -9.85
C ILE A 60 -3.75 3.52 -9.18
N PRO A 61 -4.64 2.54 -8.94
CA PRO A 61 -5.90 2.82 -8.24
C PRO A 61 -5.72 3.29 -6.80
N ILE A 62 -4.64 2.90 -6.10
CA ILE A 62 -4.31 3.48 -4.78
C ILE A 62 -3.98 4.97 -4.92
N GLY A 63 -3.16 5.35 -5.89
CA GLY A 63 -2.87 6.76 -6.17
C GLY A 63 -4.13 7.57 -6.45
N LEU A 64 -5.06 7.02 -7.24
CA LEU A 64 -6.37 7.62 -7.50
C LEU A 64 -7.21 7.80 -6.22
N LEU A 65 -7.13 6.85 -5.29
CA LEU A 65 -7.84 6.90 -4.00
C LEU A 65 -7.17 7.84 -2.98
N GLN A 66 -5.90 8.23 -3.14
CA GLN A 66 -5.25 9.17 -2.21
C GLN A 66 -5.94 10.53 -2.15
N GLY A 67 -6.68 10.91 -3.18
CA GLY A 67 -7.57 12.07 -3.15
C GLY A 67 -8.58 12.02 -2.00
N VAL A 68 -9.04 10.82 -1.62
CA VAL A 68 -9.94 10.60 -0.46
C VAL A 68 -9.24 10.97 0.83
N LEU A 69 -8.00 10.54 1.03
CA LEU A 69 -7.18 10.86 2.21
C LEU A 69 -7.00 12.38 2.35
N ILE A 70 -6.52 13.03 1.30
CA ILE A 70 -6.20 14.46 1.31
C ILE A 70 -7.48 15.28 1.53
N LYS A 71 -8.53 15.01 0.75
CA LYS A 71 -9.78 15.79 0.83
C LYS A 71 -10.51 15.58 2.15
N SER A 72 -10.52 14.35 2.67
CA SER A 72 -11.09 14.03 3.98
C SER A 72 -10.30 14.72 5.10
N SER A 73 -8.97 14.74 5.05
CA SER A 73 -8.11 15.45 6.00
C SER A 73 -8.36 16.97 5.96
N GLN A 74 -8.51 17.56 4.77
CA GLN A 74 -8.88 18.99 4.64
C GLN A 74 -10.23 19.29 5.31
N LYS A 75 -11.26 18.47 5.08
CA LYS A 75 -12.57 18.65 5.69
C LYS A 75 -12.56 18.42 7.20
N PHE A 76 -11.76 17.48 7.67
CA PHE A 76 -11.56 17.25 9.09
C PHE A 76 -10.87 18.45 9.75
N GLY A 77 -9.82 19.01 9.13
CA GLY A 77 -9.16 20.23 9.61
C GLY A 77 -10.09 21.46 9.64
N ALA A 78 -10.98 21.58 8.65
CA ALA A 78 -12.02 22.63 8.61
C ALA A 78 -13.20 22.41 9.58
N HIS A 79 -13.12 21.43 10.50
CA HIS A 79 -14.19 21.02 11.42
C HIS A 79 -15.52 20.58 10.74
N LYS A 80 -15.49 20.30 9.44
CA LYS A 80 -16.64 19.79 8.67
C LYS A 80 -16.71 18.27 8.71
N PHE A 81 -16.85 17.70 9.89
CA PHE A 81 -16.73 16.25 10.14
C PHE A 81 -17.73 15.41 9.33
N GLN A 82 -18.96 15.85 9.17
CA GLN A 82 -19.96 15.12 8.37
C GLN A 82 -19.57 14.98 6.89
N SER A 83 -18.79 15.94 6.36
CA SER A 83 -18.29 15.89 5.00
C SER A 83 -17.22 14.80 4.83
N THR A 84 -16.54 14.37 5.90
CA THR A 84 -15.53 13.30 5.82
C THR A 84 -16.17 11.94 5.52
N GLY A 85 -17.31 11.63 6.14
CA GLY A 85 -18.06 10.40 5.84
C GLY A 85 -18.67 10.42 4.44
N LYS A 86 -19.11 11.60 3.95
CA LYS A 86 -19.52 11.76 2.55
C LYS A 86 -18.39 11.35 1.60
N ILE A 87 -17.19 11.90 1.79
CA ILE A 87 -16.01 11.59 0.96
C ILE A 87 -15.64 10.11 1.03
N TYR A 88 -15.73 9.49 2.21
CA TYR A 88 -15.53 8.04 2.37
C TYR A 88 -16.53 7.22 1.53
N ASN A 89 -17.82 7.57 1.56
CA ASN A 89 -18.86 6.85 0.80
C ASN A 89 -18.69 7.05 -0.73
N GLU A 90 -18.28 8.25 -1.16
CA GLU A 90 -17.92 8.52 -2.56
C GLU A 90 -16.68 7.70 -2.97
N GLY A 91 -15.64 7.69 -2.13
CA GLY A 91 -14.44 6.88 -2.33
C GLY A 91 -14.74 5.39 -2.40
N ARG A 92 -15.69 4.87 -1.61
CA ARG A 92 -16.13 3.47 -1.65
C ARG A 92 -16.76 3.10 -2.99
N LYS A 93 -17.62 3.94 -3.54
CA LYS A 93 -18.20 3.73 -4.88
C LYS A 93 -17.12 3.77 -5.96
N TYR A 94 -16.20 4.73 -5.84
CA TYR A 94 -15.08 4.87 -6.76
C TYR A 94 -14.11 3.70 -6.68
N SER A 95 -13.77 3.22 -5.49
CA SER A 95 -12.92 2.04 -5.32
C SER A 95 -13.54 0.77 -5.91
N PHE A 96 -14.86 0.63 -5.88
CA PHE A 96 -15.55 -0.49 -6.51
C PHE A 96 -15.43 -0.45 -8.04
N ILE A 97 -15.60 0.72 -8.65
CA ILE A 97 -15.39 0.89 -10.11
C ILE A 97 -13.95 0.59 -10.49
N LEU A 98 -12.99 1.15 -9.75
CA LEU A 98 -11.57 0.90 -9.99
C LEU A 98 -11.22 -0.59 -9.82
N ALA A 99 -11.81 -1.25 -8.82
CA ALA A 99 -11.62 -2.69 -8.62
C ALA A 99 -12.05 -3.49 -9.84
N ILE A 100 -13.23 -3.23 -10.40
CA ILE A 100 -13.72 -3.91 -11.61
C ILE A 100 -12.76 -3.65 -12.77
N VAL A 101 -12.43 -2.39 -13.05
CA VAL A 101 -11.58 -2.03 -14.20
C VAL A 101 -10.20 -2.69 -14.11
N PHE A 102 -9.51 -2.55 -12.96
CA PHE A 102 -8.16 -3.08 -12.80
C PHE A 102 -8.12 -4.61 -12.66
N THR A 103 -9.17 -5.23 -12.14
CA THR A 103 -9.29 -6.69 -12.16
C THR A 103 -9.48 -7.21 -13.59
N LEU A 104 -10.35 -6.60 -14.40
CA LEU A 104 -10.54 -6.98 -15.80
C LEU A 104 -9.28 -6.80 -16.64
N LEU A 105 -8.53 -5.69 -16.43
CA LEU A 105 -7.23 -5.48 -17.07
C LEU A 105 -6.20 -6.53 -16.64
N GLY A 106 -6.17 -6.88 -15.37
CA GLY A 106 -5.19 -7.81 -14.82
C GLY A 106 -5.45 -9.28 -15.18
N ILE A 107 -6.67 -9.68 -15.46
CA ILE A 107 -7.00 -11.03 -15.97
C ILE A 107 -6.28 -11.30 -17.31
N GLN A 108 -6.00 -10.26 -18.09
CA GLN A 108 -5.21 -10.31 -19.32
C GLN A 108 -3.70 -10.47 -19.10
N GLY A 109 -3.28 -10.82 -17.87
CA GLY A 109 -1.87 -10.83 -17.44
C GLY A 109 -0.95 -11.69 -18.29
N GLU A 110 -1.38 -12.88 -18.72
CA GLU A 110 -0.61 -13.74 -19.63
C GLU A 110 -0.36 -13.04 -20.97
N THR A 111 -1.37 -12.37 -21.54
CA THR A 111 -1.23 -11.60 -22.77
C THR A 111 -0.22 -10.44 -22.59
N ILE A 112 -0.25 -9.76 -21.45
CA ILE A 112 0.69 -8.69 -21.12
C ILE A 112 2.11 -9.24 -21.05
N LEU A 113 2.33 -10.38 -20.38
CA LEU A 113 3.63 -11.03 -20.26
C LEU A 113 4.19 -11.46 -21.64
N ARG A 114 3.35 -12.01 -22.51
CA ARG A 114 3.73 -12.36 -23.90
C ARG A 114 4.12 -11.14 -24.72
N LEU A 115 3.35 -10.05 -24.61
CA LEU A 115 3.66 -8.79 -25.29
C LEU A 115 4.98 -8.16 -24.81
N LEU A 116 5.36 -8.42 -23.54
CA LEU A 116 6.64 -8.01 -22.97
C LEU A 116 7.83 -8.92 -23.38
N GLY A 117 7.59 -9.94 -24.21
CA GLY A 117 8.65 -10.82 -24.73
C GLY A 117 9.24 -11.75 -23.68
N GLN A 118 8.49 -12.14 -22.64
CA GLN A 118 8.94 -13.10 -21.66
C GLN A 118 8.89 -14.54 -22.22
N ASP A 119 9.76 -15.41 -21.70
CA ASP A 119 9.79 -16.82 -22.05
C ASP A 119 8.47 -17.55 -21.75
N ASP A 120 8.10 -18.55 -22.56
CA ASP A 120 6.81 -19.24 -22.46
C ASP A 120 6.58 -19.88 -21.07
N ASP A 121 7.62 -20.39 -20.43
CA ASP A 121 7.56 -20.96 -19.09
C ASP A 121 7.23 -19.86 -18.04
N MET A 122 7.92 -18.72 -18.12
CA MET A 122 7.67 -17.55 -17.29
C MET A 122 6.27 -16.96 -17.52
N VAL A 123 5.79 -16.98 -18.76
CA VAL A 123 4.43 -16.51 -19.10
C VAL A 123 3.37 -17.40 -18.47
N LYS A 124 3.52 -18.72 -18.58
CA LYS A 124 2.56 -19.67 -18.04
C LYS A 124 2.48 -19.61 -16.52
N HIS A 125 3.57 -19.85 -15.84
CA HIS A 125 3.59 -19.92 -14.38
C HIS A 125 3.47 -18.54 -13.71
N GLY A 126 4.13 -17.52 -14.24
CA GLY A 126 3.97 -16.13 -13.79
C GLY A 126 2.56 -15.60 -14.01
N GLY A 127 1.90 -16.01 -15.11
CA GLY A 127 0.50 -15.67 -15.42
C GLY A 127 -0.49 -16.27 -14.41
N GLU A 128 -0.28 -17.52 -13.98
CA GLU A 128 -1.09 -18.16 -12.94
C GLU A 128 -0.99 -17.41 -11.61
N VAL A 129 0.22 -17.06 -11.18
CA VAL A 129 0.48 -16.26 -9.98
C VAL A 129 -0.18 -14.89 -10.07
N LEU A 130 0.00 -14.20 -11.21
CA LEU A 130 -0.57 -12.88 -11.45
C LEU A 130 -2.11 -12.91 -11.40
N ARG A 131 -2.73 -13.94 -11.94
CA ARG A 131 -4.19 -14.11 -11.90
C ARG A 131 -4.71 -14.14 -10.47
N VAL A 132 -4.05 -14.88 -9.56
CA VAL A 132 -4.42 -14.91 -8.14
C VAL A 132 -4.23 -13.54 -7.48
N PHE A 133 -3.12 -12.86 -7.75
CA PHE A 133 -2.90 -11.51 -7.25
C PHE A 133 -3.98 -10.52 -7.68
N VAL A 134 -4.42 -10.59 -8.93
CA VAL A 134 -5.43 -9.70 -9.51
C VAL A 134 -6.79 -9.85 -8.81
N PHE A 135 -7.18 -11.07 -8.44
CA PHE A 135 -8.40 -11.28 -7.65
C PHE A 135 -8.36 -10.63 -6.26
N SER A 136 -7.21 -10.27 -5.76
CA SER A 136 -7.08 -9.56 -4.48
C SER A 136 -7.31 -8.04 -4.58
N ILE A 137 -7.31 -7.45 -5.80
CA ILE A 137 -7.47 -6.00 -6.03
C ILE A 137 -8.76 -5.44 -5.39
N PRO A 138 -9.95 -6.05 -5.54
CA PRO A 138 -11.16 -5.52 -4.91
C PRO A 138 -11.04 -5.37 -3.40
N PHE A 139 -10.47 -6.36 -2.74
CA PHE A 139 -10.34 -6.39 -1.27
C PHE A 139 -9.35 -5.34 -0.77
N ILE A 140 -8.19 -5.22 -1.42
CA ILE A 140 -7.19 -4.22 -1.02
C ILE A 140 -7.67 -2.79 -1.27
N LEU A 141 -8.40 -2.50 -2.36
CA LEU A 141 -8.92 -1.17 -2.62
C LEU A 141 -10.03 -0.78 -1.62
N MET A 142 -10.87 -1.72 -1.20
CA MET A 142 -11.84 -1.50 -0.13
C MET A 142 -11.14 -1.20 1.20
N TYR A 143 -10.08 -1.96 1.53
CA TYR A 143 -9.25 -1.70 2.70
C TYR A 143 -8.61 -0.32 2.64
N VAL A 144 -7.95 0.02 1.54
CA VAL A 144 -7.23 1.29 1.37
C VAL A 144 -8.15 2.49 1.51
N ASN A 145 -9.32 2.49 0.86
CA ASN A 145 -10.30 3.57 0.99
C ASN A 145 -10.75 3.78 2.45
N ALA A 146 -11.02 2.69 3.14
CA ALA A 146 -11.43 2.73 4.54
C ALA A 146 -10.29 3.19 5.47
N ASN A 147 -9.06 2.72 5.22
CA ASN A 147 -7.87 3.12 5.96
C ASN A 147 -7.55 4.61 5.77
N PHE A 148 -7.63 5.14 4.55
CA PHE A 148 -7.46 6.57 4.26
C PHE A 148 -8.48 7.44 5.01
N PHE A 149 -9.74 7.01 5.08
CA PHE A 149 -10.73 7.67 5.91
C PHE A 149 -10.35 7.66 7.40
N LEU A 150 -9.95 6.51 7.95
CA LEU A 150 -9.57 6.40 9.36
C LEU A 150 -8.32 7.21 9.70
N GLN A 151 -7.32 7.23 8.83
CA GLN A 151 -6.14 8.09 8.97
C GLN A 151 -6.52 9.58 8.98
N SER A 152 -7.44 10.00 8.10
CA SER A 152 -7.88 11.39 8.02
C SER A 152 -8.62 11.88 9.27
N ILE A 153 -9.32 11.00 9.99
CA ILE A 153 -10.08 11.31 11.22
C ILE A 153 -9.30 11.01 12.52
N ARG A 154 -7.98 10.93 12.45
CA ARG A 154 -7.06 10.69 13.58
C ARG A 154 -7.19 9.29 14.22
N ARG A 155 -7.46 8.25 13.41
CA ARG A 155 -7.51 6.85 13.87
C ARG A 155 -6.60 5.91 13.07
N PRO A 156 -5.30 6.25 12.84
CA PRO A 156 -4.41 5.42 12.03
C PRO A 156 -4.08 4.08 12.69
N TYR A 157 -4.13 3.98 14.01
CA TYR A 157 -3.84 2.76 14.78
C TYR A 157 -4.74 1.58 14.40
N VAL A 158 -5.96 1.84 13.90
CA VAL A 158 -6.86 0.76 13.44
C VAL A 158 -6.26 0.03 12.24
N GLY A 159 -5.75 0.77 11.25
CA GLY A 159 -5.04 0.19 10.11
C GLY A 159 -3.76 -0.55 10.53
N MET A 160 -2.98 0.02 11.46
CA MET A 160 -1.77 -0.59 11.99
C MET A 160 -2.05 -1.96 12.63
N TYR A 161 -3.00 -2.06 13.54
CA TYR A 161 -3.35 -3.34 14.16
C TYR A 161 -3.86 -4.36 13.12
N GLY A 162 -4.63 -3.90 12.12
CA GLY A 162 -5.07 -4.75 11.02
C GLY A 162 -3.90 -5.35 10.26
N ILE A 163 -2.89 -4.55 9.89
CA ILE A 163 -1.71 -5.02 9.17
C ILE A 163 -0.83 -5.95 10.01
N ILE A 164 -0.64 -5.66 11.31
CA ILE A 164 0.10 -6.55 12.21
C ILE A 164 -0.59 -7.93 12.29
N ALA A 165 -1.90 -7.96 12.50
CA ALA A 165 -2.66 -9.20 12.52
C ALA A 165 -2.61 -9.94 11.17
N ALA A 166 -2.63 -9.20 10.06
CA ALA A 166 -2.48 -9.72 8.70
C ALA A 166 -1.11 -10.36 8.46
N ASN A 167 -0.02 -9.76 8.98
CA ASN A 167 1.32 -10.35 8.92
C ASN A 167 1.40 -11.66 9.70
N ILE A 168 0.83 -11.71 10.91
CA ILE A 168 0.78 -12.96 11.71
C ILE A 168 0.02 -14.04 10.93
N LEU A 169 -1.11 -13.69 10.33
CA LEU A 169 -1.88 -14.62 9.49
C LEU A 169 -1.07 -15.09 8.27
N ASN A 170 -0.34 -14.17 7.61
CA ASN A 170 0.52 -14.51 6.48
C ASN A 170 1.64 -15.49 6.87
N ILE A 171 2.34 -15.25 7.97
CA ILE A 171 3.42 -16.13 8.48
C ILE A 171 2.91 -17.56 8.73
N ILE A 172 1.64 -17.71 9.11
CA ILE A 172 1.03 -19.03 9.35
C ILE A 172 0.55 -19.67 8.05
N VAL A 173 -0.18 -18.93 7.22
CA VAL A 173 -0.87 -19.47 6.02
C VAL A 173 0.11 -19.68 4.86
N ASN A 174 1.08 -18.79 4.67
CA ASN A 174 1.99 -18.83 3.53
C ASN A 174 2.82 -20.13 3.49
N PRO A 175 3.53 -20.57 4.56
CA PRO A 175 4.25 -21.84 4.55
C PRO A 175 3.34 -23.07 4.36
N VAL A 176 2.10 -23.00 4.86
CA VAL A 176 1.15 -24.11 4.69
C VAL A 176 0.81 -24.32 3.22
N LEU A 177 0.56 -23.24 2.48
CA LEU A 177 0.19 -23.30 1.07
C LEU A 177 1.37 -23.49 0.13
N VAL A 178 2.55 -22.93 0.46
CA VAL A 178 3.76 -23.06 -0.37
C VAL A 178 4.30 -24.48 -0.30
N TYR A 179 4.45 -25.04 0.91
CA TYR A 179 5.06 -26.36 1.16
C TYR A 179 4.05 -27.52 1.23
N GLY A 180 2.75 -27.27 1.08
CA GLY A 180 1.73 -28.31 1.15
C GLY A 180 1.57 -28.98 2.51
N LYS A 181 1.77 -28.24 3.63
CA LYS A 181 1.65 -28.79 4.97
C LYS A 181 0.20 -29.06 5.35
N PHE A 182 -0.02 -29.97 6.33
CA PHE A 182 -1.36 -30.33 6.86
C PHE A 182 -2.32 -30.91 5.82
N GLY A 183 -1.82 -31.56 4.77
CA GLY A 183 -2.66 -32.19 3.74
C GLY A 183 -3.13 -31.26 2.62
N PHE A 184 -2.65 -30.02 2.59
CA PHE A 184 -2.83 -29.15 1.45
C PHE A 184 -1.87 -29.52 0.31
N PRO A 185 -2.25 -29.28 -0.97
CA PRO A 185 -1.34 -29.47 -2.09
C PRO A 185 -0.19 -28.46 -2.05
N GLU A 186 0.98 -28.86 -2.54
CA GLU A 186 2.13 -27.96 -2.73
C GLU A 186 1.85 -27.01 -3.89
N LEU A 187 1.64 -25.74 -3.60
CA LEU A 187 1.27 -24.73 -4.59
C LEU A 187 2.43 -23.79 -4.97
N GLY A 188 3.58 -23.84 -4.29
CA GLY A 188 4.73 -22.99 -4.58
C GLY A 188 4.40 -21.51 -4.63
N ALA A 189 4.76 -20.82 -5.72
CA ALA A 189 4.50 -19.39 -5.93
C ALA A 189 2.98 -19.04 -5.93
N VAL A 190 2.14 -19.92 -6.49
CA VAL A 190 0.68 -19.75 -6.48
C VAL A 190 0.14 -19.83 -5.04
N GLY A 191 0.75 -20.68 -4.19
CA GLY A 191 0.45 -20.77 -2.76
C GLY A 191 0.71 -19.48 -2.02
N SER A 192 1.84 -18.82 -2.28
CA SER A 192 2.17 -17.51 -1.71
C SER A 192 1.20 -16.41 -2.17
N ALA A 193 0.86 -16.38 -3.46
CA ALA A 193 -0.14 -15.46 -3.99
C ALA A 193 -1.53 -15.68 -3.36
N THR A 194 -1.91 -16.95 -3.13
CA THR A 194 -3.17 -17.33 -2.47
C THR A 194 -3.17 -16.89 -1.00
N SER A 195 -2.05 -17.06 -0.29
CA SER A 195 -1.89 -16.53 1.08
C SER A 195 -2.12 -15.02 1.12
N THR A 196 -1.49 -14.29 0.20
CA THR A 196 -1.67 -12.84 0.07
C THR A 196 -3.14 -12.46 -0.22
N LEU A 197 -3.84 -13.22 -1.04
CA LEU A 197 -5.29 -13.04 -1.29
C LEU A 197 -6.10 -13.20 0.00
N ILE A 198 -5.86 -14.28 0.77
CA ILE A 198 -6.53 -14.54 2.05
C ILE A 198 -6.29 -13.39 3.03
N VAL A 199 -5.06 -12.92 3.15
CA VAL A 199 -4.67 -11.80 4.01
C VAL A 199 -5.37 -10.50 3.61
N ARG A 200 -5.51 -10.21 2.32
CA ARG A 200 -6.22 -9.03 1.82
C ARG A 200 -7.73 -9.10 2.06
N ILE A 201 -8.32 -10.29 1.94
CA ILE A 201 -9.72 -10.52 2.34
C ILE A 201 -9.89 -10.24 3.84
N PHE A 202 -9.01 -10.78 4.68
CA PHE A 202 -9.01 -10.54 6.12
C PHE A 202 -8.94 -9.05 6.46
N LEU A 203 -8.00 -8.30 5.83
CA LEU A 203 -7.85 -6.86 6.01
C LEU A 203 -9.12 -6.09 5.63
N ALA A 204 -9.74 -6.45 4.51
CA ALA A 204 -10.98 -5.81 4.05
C ALA A 204 -12.13 -6.08 5.05
N VAL A 205 -12.30 -7.32 5.48
CA VAL A 205 -13.34 -7.71 6.45
C VAL A 205 -13.12 -6.99 7.79
N TYR A 206 -11.89 -7.00 8.29
CA TYR A 206 -11.51 -6.35 9.56
C TYR A 206 -11.87 -4.85 9.56
N ILE A 207 -11.39 -4.11 8.55
CA ILE A 207 -11.58 -2.66 8.52
C ILE A 207 -13.04 -2.26 8.26
N LEU A 208 -13.75 -3.02 7.41
CA LEU A 208 -15.17 -2.79 7.14
C LEU A 208 -16.03 -3.14 8.35
N ALA A 209 -15.69 -4.17 9.13
CA ALA A 209 -16.34 -4.49 10.39
C ALA A 209 -16.18 -3.36 11.41
N TYR A 210 -14.97 -2.78 11.50
CA TYR A 210 -14.72 -1.62 12.34
C TYR A 210 -15.58 -0.40 11.93
N ILE A 211 -15.65 -0.09 10.64
CA ILE A 211 -16.49 1.02 10.15
C ILE A 211 -17.98 0.73 10.37
N ARG A 212 -18.42 -0.52 10.18
CA ARG A 212 -19.80 -0.92 10.53
C ARG A 212 -20.12 -0.69 12.00
N ARG A 213 -19.17 -1.00 12.90
CA ARG A 213 -19.34 -0.69 14.36
C ARG A 213 -19.41 0.83 14.59
N MET A 214 -18.57 1.64 13.92
CA MET A 214 -18.66 3.10 13.98
C MET A 214 -20.03 3.62 13.50
N LYS A 215 -20.56 3.04 12.43
CA LYS A 215 -21.86 3.39 11.86
C LYS A 215 -23.02 3.05 12.80
N LYS A 216 -22.94 1.90 13.52
CA LYS A 216 -23.93 1.50 14.53
C LYS A 216 -23.92 2.41 15.79
N ASN A 217 -22.83 3.10 16.07
CA ASN A 217 -22.75 4.03 17.19
C ASN A 217 -23.39 5.39 16.80
N PRO A 218 -24.53 5.78 17.41
CA PRO A 218 -25.28 6.98 17.00
C PRO A 218 -24.46 8.26 17.09
N LYS A 219 -23.59 8.38 18.10
CA LYS A 219 -22.73 9.56 18.31
C LYS A 219 -21.70 9.71 17.18
N LEU A 220 -21.04 8.60 16.82
CA LEU A 220 -20.03 8.58 15.76
C LEU A 220 -20.66 8.74 14.37
N ASN A 221 -21.80 8.06 14.15
CA ASN A 221 -22.52 8.16 12.89
C ASN A 221 -23.01 9.59 12.63
N LYS A 222 -23.65 10.23 13.62
CA LYS A 222 -24.08 11.64 13.53
C LYS A 222 -22.89 12.58 13.32
N ARG A 223 -21.75 12.33 13.99
CA ARG A 223 -20.55 13.16 13.86
C ARG A 223 -19.94 13.10 12.46
N PHE A 224 -19.81 11.92 11.86
CA PHE A 224 -19.13 11.72 10.59
C PHE A 224 -20.08 11.57 9.38
N GLY A 225 -21.38 11.44 9.58
CA GLY A 225 -22.36 11.35 8.50
C GLY A 225 -22.21 10.09 7.63
N LEU A 226 -21.91 8.93 8.23
CA LEU A 226 -21.62 7.68 7.53
C LEU A 226 -22.83 7.07 6.79
N ASP A 227 -24.07 7.44 7.18
CA ASP A 227 -25.30 6.93 6.56
C ASP A 227 -25.74 7.74 5.32
N ARG A 228 -25.17 8.90 5.10
CA ARG A 228 -25.60 9.78 4.01
C ARG A 228 -25.16 9.21 2.67
N SER A 229 -26.13 8.77 1.87
CA SER A 229 -25.93 8.44 0.46
C SER A 229 -26.32 9.66 -0.38
N TYR A 230 -25.50 9.99 -1.36
CA TYR A 230 -25.76 11.12 -2.27
C TYR A 230 -25.94 10.58 -3.69
N SER A 231 -26.97 11.05 -4.38
CA SER A 231 -27.29 10.66 -5.75
C SER A 231 -26.25 11.19 -6.75
N THR A 232 -25.70 12.39 -6.50
CA THR A 232 -24.79 13.12 -7.41
C THR A 232 -23.31 12.89 -7.09
N TRP A 233 -22.95 11.69 -6.56
CA TRP A 233 -21.61 11.39 -6.07
C TRP A 233 -20.49 11.62 -7.10
N TRP A 234 -20.76 11.41 -8.39
CA TRP A 234 -19.75 11.54 -9.44
C TRP A 234 -19.32 12.99 -9.63
N ASN A 235 -20.25 13.92 -9.70
CA ASN A 235 -19.96 15.34 -9.83
C ASN A 235 -19.36 15.92 -8.54
N ASP A 236 -19.90 15.56 -7.39
CA ASP A 236 -19.42 16.00 -6.07
C ASP A 236 -17.99 15.55 -5.79
N SER A 237 -17.59 14.35 -6.22
CA SER A 237 -16.26 13.81 -6.04
C SER A 237 -15.22 14.30 -7.08
N ARG A 238 -15.60 15.16 -8.06
CA ARG A 238 -14.69 15.63 -9.12
C ARG A 238 -13.38 16.22 -8.59
N ARG A 239 -13.44 17.02 -7.52
CA ARG A 239 -12.23 17.61 -6.90
C ARG A 239 -11.36 16.56 -6.22
N THR A 240 -11.97 15.58 -5.58
CA THR A 240 -11.26 14.44 -4.95
C THR A 240 -10.52 13.63 -6.01
N ARG A 241 -11.18 13.30 -7.13
CA ARG A 241 -10.56 12.57 -8.25
C ARG A 241 -9.45 13.36 -8.93
N LYS A 242 -9.62 14.71 -9.12
CA LYS A 242 -8.56 15.54 -9.72
C LYS A 242 -7.25 15.49 -8.92
N ILE A 243 -7.34 15.48 -7.58
CA ILE A 243 -6.16 15.27 -6.73
C ILE A 243 -5.56 13.88 -6.95
N GLY A 244 -6.41 12.86 -7.00
CA GLY A 244 -5.99 11.47 -7.24
C GLY A 244 -5.29 11.28 -8.59
N TYR A 245 -5.73 11.95 -9.66
CA TYR A 245 -5.09 11.84 -10.98
C TYR A 245 -3.63 12.31 -10.97
N GLY A 246 -3.34 13.44 -10.32
CA GLY A 246 -1.96 13.92 -10.19
C GLY A 246 -1.06 12.92 -9.45
N ILE A 247 -1.57 12.32 -8.39
CA ILE A 247 -0.83 11.32 -7.61
C ILE A 247 -0.68 10.02 -8.39
N ALA A 248 -1.71 9.58 -9.12
CA ALA A 248 -1.64 8.38 -9.95
C ALA A 248 -0.58 8.51 -11.06
N ILE A 249 -0.48 9.66 -11.73
CA ILE A 249 0.57 9.91 -12.73
C ILE A 249 1.97 9.78 -12.11
N MET A 250 2.19 10.38 -10.93
CA MET A 250 3.45 10.24 -10.20
C MET A 250 3.73 8.77 -9.84
N THR A 251 2.72 8.04 -9.40
CA THR A 251 2.82 6.62 -9.05
C THR A 251 3.15 5.74 -10.26
N ILE A 252 2.54 6.04 -11.42
CA ILE A 252 2.85 5.36 -12.69
C ILE A 252 4.31 5.59 -13.07
N ALA A 253 4.79 6.82 -12.99
CA ALA A 253 6.18 7.13 -13.33
C ALA A 253 7.16 6.37 -12.41
N THR A 254 6.91 6.37 -11.10
CA THR A 254 7.80 5.72 -10.13
C THR A 254 7.78 4.19 -10.25
N ASN A 255 6.60 3.57 -10.16
CA ASN A 255 6.51 2.10 -10.18
C ASN A 255 6.69 1.53 -11.58
N GLY A 256 6.31 2.26 -12.62
CA GLY A 256 6.55 1.89 -14.00
C GLY A 256 8.04 1.76 -14.31
N SER A 257 8.88 2.67 -13.79
CA SER A 257 10.34 2.58 -13.95
C SER A 257 10.90 1.30 -13.33
N PHE A 258 10.45 0.92 -12.12
CA PHE A 258 10.87 -0.35 -11.51
C PHE A 258 10.36 -1.57 -12.29
N SER A 259 9.15 -1.52 -12.84
CA SER A 259 8.60 -2.61 -13.65
C SER A 259 9.34 -2.80 -14.96
N ILE A 260 9.81 -1.72 -15.59
CA ILE A 260 10.65 -1.79 -16.79
C ILE A 260 11.96 -2.52 -16.46
N VAL A 261 12.66 -2.15 -15.38
CA VAL A 261 13.90 -2.82 -14.97
C VAL A 261 13.65 -4.29 -14.65
N SER A 262 12.54 -4.62 -13.99
CA SER A 262 12.13 -6.00 -13.73
C SER A 262 11.89 -6.80 -15.02
N THR A 263 11.32 -6.19 -16.06
CA THR A 263 11.11 -6.81 -17.36
C THR A 263 12.45 -7.14 -18.02
N PHE A 264 13.43 -6.24 -17.99
CA PHE A 264 14.79 -6.52 -18.47
C PHE A 264 15.47 -7.66 -17.69
N ALA A 265 15.32 -7.67 -16.37
CA ALA A 265 15.82 -8.79 -15.55
C ALA A 265 15.19 -10.14 -15.95
N GLY A 266 13.89 -10.13 -16.29
CA GLY A 266 13.19 -11.30 -16.81
C GLY A 266 13.76 -11.81 -18.15
N TRP A 267 14.14 -10.92 -19.06
CA TRP A 267 14.79 -11.28 -20.33
C TRP A 267 16.19 -11.90 -20.14
N MET A 268 16.86 -11.55 -19.04
CA MET A 268 18.18 -12.12 -18.70
C MET A 268 18.08 -13.52 -18.05
N GLY A 269 16.87 -14.02 -17.86
CA GLY A 269 16.59 -15.37 -17.35
C GLY A 269 16.21 -15.43 -15.87
N GLN A 270 15.75 -16.61 -15.46
CA GLN A 270 15.17 -16.88 -14.15
C GLN A 270 16.13 -16.54 -12.99
N HIS A 271 17.39 -16.90 -13.09
CA HIS A 271 18.39 -16.65 -12.05
C HIS A 271 18.59 -15.14 -11.78
N THR A 272 18.72 -14.35 -12.86
CA THR A 272 18.87 -12.88 -12.78
C THR A 272 17.61 -12.26 -12.20
N MET A 273 16.44 -12.71 -12.61
CA MET A 273 15.15 -12.25 -12.06
C MET A 273 15.02 -12.55 -10.57
N ALA A 274 15.38 -13.75 -10.11
CA ALA A 274 15.34 -14.12 -8.70
C ALA A 274 16.26 -13.21 -7.85
N THR A 275 17.48 -12.95 -8.33
CA THR A 275 18.44 -12.03 -7.68
C THR A 275 17.88 -10.61 -7.61
N PHE A 276 17.28 -10.12 -8.70
CA PHE A 276 16.64 -8.81 -8.74
C PHE A 276 15.50 -8.70 -7.71
N VAL A 277 14.69 -9.74 -7.55
CA VAL A 277 13.58 -9.78 -6.56
C VAL A 277 14.10 -9.60 -5.14
N ILE A 278 15.20 -10.24 -4.78
CA ILE A 278 15.81 -10.09 -3.44
C ILE A 278 16.27 -8.64 -3.24
N MET A 279 17.00 -8.09 -4.21
CA MET A 279 17.52 -6.71 -4.15
C MET A 279 16.40 -5.68 -4.04
N ILE A 280 15.33 -5.81 -4.83
CA ILE A 280 14.22 -4.87 -4.82
C ILE A 280 13.42 -4.93 -3.52
N ASN A 281 13.29 -6.10 -2.87
CA ASN A 281 12.61 -6.22 -1.59
C ASN A 281 13.32 -5.46 -0.47
N VAL A 282 14.66 -5.54 -0.40
CA VAL A 282 15.46 -4.75 0.55
C VAL A 282 15.28 -3.25 0.30
N SER A 283 15.38 -2.84 -0.97
CA SER A 283 15.18 -1.44 -1.36
C SER A 283 13.76 -0.93 -1.03
N THR A 284 12.75 -1.78 -1.21
CA THR A 284 11.35 -1.46 -0.91
C THR A 284 11.14 -1.23 0.58
N LEU A 285 11.79 -2.00 1.46
CA LEU A 285 11.67 -1.78 2.91
C LEU A 285 12.15 -0.37 3.30
N LEU A 286 13.30 0.05 2.78
CA LEU A 286 13.84 1.39 3.02
C LEU A 286 12.92 2.48 2.46
N PHE A 287 12.40 2.27 1.25
CA PHE A 287 11.45 3.17 0.62
C PHE A 287 10.15 3.30 1.44
N MET A 288 9.62 2.22 2.03
CA MET A 288 8.41 2.24 2.84
C MET A 288 8.53 3.12 4.08
N ILE A 289 9.72 3.19 4.70
CA ILE A 289 9.98 4.08 5.82
C ILE A 289 9.83 5.54 5.39
N CYS A 290 10.50 5.94 4.31
CA CYS A 290 10.44 7.30 3.79
C CYS A 290 9.04 7.67 3.29
N PHE A 291 8.37 6.73 2.62
CA PHE A 291 7.02 6.91 2.12
C PHE A 291 6.00 7.13 3.26
N SER A 292 6.18 6.45 4.40
CA SER A 292 5.31 6.62 5.56
C SER A 292 5.37 8.04 6.15
N ILE A 293 6.57 8.62 6.21
CA ILE A 293 6.80 9.99 6.67
C ILE A 293 6.10 10.98 5.72
N SER A 294 6.23 10.76 4.42
CA SER A 294 5.55 11.56 3.40
C SER A 294 4.02 11.52 3.53
N GLN A 295 3.47 10.33 3.79
CA GLN A 295 2.02 10.17 4.01
C GLN A 295 1.54 10.90 5.27
N ALA A 296 2.26 10.77 6.39
CA ALA A 296 1.92 11.44 7.63
C ALA A 296 2.00 12.97 7.47
N THR A 297 3.06 13.48 6.84
CA THR A 297 3.23 14.90 6.50
C THR A 297 2.06 15.41 5.65
N SER A 298 1.68 14.67 4.62
CA SER A 298 0.56 15.01 3.74
C SER A 298 -0.77 15.18 4.50
N ILE A 299 -1.03 14.33 5.49
CA ILE A 299 -2.23 14.42 6.35
C ILE A 299 -2.19 15.68 7.21
N VAL A 300 -1.04 16.00 7.83
CA VAL A 300 -0.88 17.18 8.69
C VAL A 300 -1.03 18.47 7.89
N VAL A 301 -0.36 18.55 6.73
CA VAL A 301 -0.47 19.67 5.78
C VAL A 301 -1.91 19.85 5.30
N ALA A 302 -2.59 18.77 4.92
CA ALA A 302 -3.98 18.83 4.49
C ALA A 302 -4.94 19.32 5.60
N ASN A 303 -4.68 18.93 6.86
CA ASN A 303 -5.43 19.44 8.01
C ASN A 303 -5.18 20.93 8.25
N ALA A 304 -3.93 21.39 8.20
CA ALA A 304 -3.57 22.81 8.33
C ALA A 304 -4.20 23.65 7.21
N TYR A 305 -4.16 23.13 5.98
CA TYR A 305 -4.85 23.77 4.84
C TYR A 305 -6.36 23.89 5.08
N GLY A 306 -6.98 22.85 5.63
CA GLY A 306 -8.40 22.86 5.99
C GLY A 306 -8.77 23.93 7.02
N ARG A 307 -7.87 24.22 7.97
CA ARG A 307 -8.02 25.30 8.97
C ARG A 307 -7.71 26.70 8.43
N GLY A 308 -7.14 26.82 7.22
CA GLY A 308 -6.65 28.09 6.70
C GLY A 308 -5.34 28.58 7.36
N ASP A 309 -4.64 27.69 8.07
CA ASP A 309 -3.43 27.99 8.82
C ASP A 309 -2.18 27.92 7.92
N ARG A 310 -1.82 29.04 7.31
CA ARG A 310 -0.63 29.14 6.43
C ARG A 310 0.68 28.85 7.18
N LYS A 311 0.82 29.30 8.43
CA LYS A 311 2.02 29.03 9.23
C LYS A 311 2.14 27.54 9.57
N GLY A 312 1.01 26.91 9.93
CA GLY A 312 0.94 25.48 10.17
C GLY A 312 1.30 24.63 8.94
N ILE A 313 0.93 25.06 7.74
CA ILE A 313 1.32 24.40 6.47
C ILE A 313 2.85 24.41 6.33
N LEU A 314 3.49 25.60 6.43
CA LEU A 314 4.93 25.75 6.28
C LEU A 314 5.70 24.95 7.36
N MET A 315 5.25 25.04 8.61
CA MET A 315 5.86 24.28 9.70
C MET A 315 5.78 22.77 9.50
N ALA A 316 4.61 22.26 9.12
CA ALA A 316 4.42 20.83 8.85
C ALA A 316 5.26 20.35 7.67
N THR A 317 5.36 21.14 6.61
CA THR A 317 6.18 20.81 5.43
C THR A 317 7.66 20.79 5.80
N ASN A 318 8.17 21.81 6.48
CA ASN A 318 9.58 21.87 6.89
C ASN A 318 9.93 20.75 7.88
N ALA A 319 9.05 20.45 8.84
CA ALA A 319 9.25 19.33 9.76
C ALA A 319 9.31 17.99 9.00
N GLY A 320 8.42 17.78 8.01
CA GLY A 320 8.44 16.61 7.15
C GLY A 320 9.74 16.47 6.36
N TYR A 321 10.28 17.57 5.81
CA TYR A 321 11.57 17.55 5.11
C TYR A 321 12.72 17.20 6.04
N VAL A 322 12.79 17.83 7.23
CA VAL A 322 13.86 17.55 8.21
C VAL A 322 13.81 16.08 8.66
N ILE A 323 12.64 15.56 9.01
CA ILE A 323 12.50 14.17 9.45
C ILE A 323 12.88 13.22 8.31
N SER A 324 12.43 13.47 7.08
CA SER A 324 12.78 12.64 5.93
C SER A 324 14.27 12.65 5.65
N LEU A 325 14.91 13.82 5.67
CA LEU A 325 16.34 13.97 5.43
C LEU A 325 17.17 13.25 6.50
N THR A 326 16.86 13.45 7.77
CA THR A 326 17.55 12.76 8.88
C THR A 326 17.37 11.25 8.80
N THR A 327 16.18 10.77 8.47
CA THR A 327 15.91 9.34 8.29
C THR A 327 16.74 8.75 7.14
N ILE A 328 16.79 9.43 5.99
CA ILE A 328 17.58 8.99 4.83
C ILE A 328 19.06 8.92 5.16
N ILE A 329 19.62 9.97 5.80
CA ILE A 329 21.03 10.00 6.21
C ILE A 329 21.33 8.85 7.18
N THR A 330 20.47 8.62 8.18
CA THR A 330 20.64 7.53 9.13
C THR A 330 20.62 6.16 8.44
N LEU A 331 19.67 5.92 7.51
CA LEU A 331 19.57 4.66 6.77
C LEU A 331 20.80 4.44 5.88
N ILE A 332 21.28 5.47 5.19
CA ILE A 332 22.50 5.38 4.35
C ILE A 332 23.72 5.06 5.23
N THR A 333 23.87 5.71 6.39
CA THR A 333 24.98 5.47 7.31
C THR A 333 24.97 4.03 7.82
N ILE A 334 23.81 3.50 8.21
CA ILE A 334 23.66 2.10 8.65
C ILE A 334 24.04 1.14 7.54
N LEU A 335 23.52 1.35 6.32
CA LEU A 335 23.84 0.50 5.17
C LEU A 335 25.32 0.51 4.83
N TYR A 336 25.93 1.70 4.82
CA TYR A 336 27.35 1.86 4.53
C TYR A 336 28.22 1.14 5.58
N SER A 337 27.88 1.29 6.87
CA SER A 337 28.59 0.61 7.95
C SER A 337 28.46 -0.91 7.89
N CYS A 338 27.26 -1.43 7.53
CA CYS A 338 27.05 -2.87 7.32
C CYS A 338 27.84 -3.40 6.13
N LEU A 339 27.87 -2.65 5.00
CA LEU A 339 28.61 -3.04 3.80
C LEU A 339 30.14 -3.07 4.05
N LEU A 340 30.69 -2.10 4.76
CA LEU A 340 32.10 -2.10 5.15
C LEU A 340 32.44 -3.32 6.00
N TYR A 341 31.62 -3.63 7.01
CA TYR A 341 31.85 -4.78 7.87
C TYR A 341 31.83 -6.10 7.10
N THR A 342 30.94 -6.25 6.11
CA THR A 342 30.90 -7.48 5.29
C THR A 342 32.03 -7.55 4.28
N SER A 343 32.55 -6.41 3.78
CA SER A 343 33.71 -6.34 2.89
C SER A 343 35.02 -6.66 3.62
N ASP A 344 35.13 -6.30 4.89
CA ASP A 344 36.33 -6.59 5.71
C ASP A 344 36.32 -8.03 6.26
N ALA A 345 35.17 -8.73 6.20
CA ALA A 345 35.01 -10.11 6.65
C ALA A 345 35.10 -11.16 5.53
N ALA A 346 35.19 -10.73 4.24
CA ALA A 346 35.31 -11.57 3.06
C ALA A 346 36.75 -11.54 2.50
#